data_977e205a3444a5961106d12a8847672c
#
_entry.id   977e205a3444a5961106d12a8847672c
#
_cell.length_a   1.000
_cell.length_b   1.000
_cell.length_c   1.000
_cell.angle_alpha   90.00
_cell.angle_beta   90.00
_cell.angle_gamma   90.00
#
_symmetry.space_group_name_H-M   'P 1'
#
loop_
_entity.id
_entity.type
_entity.pdbx_description
1 polymer ?
#
loop_
_entity_poly.entity_id
_entity_poly.type
_entity_poly.pdbx_seq_one_letter_code
_entity_poly.pdbx_strand_id
1 'polypeptide(L)'
;EYSYTHNWPYDPLAGNLPHGGLVLWSVIGTLVVIFAIGVIFYFYGKVDREAVLEQQRAQMPPVATTEAVDRFKPMPTQRATYKFFAVAAVLFLVQVLAGLLAIGDFVGLFERFGIHLTEAIPVTISRAWHSQLSVLWISVCWFAATIWILPLICRPEPAGQLRWVNALFWMLAAVAAGTLLGIPAGIKGLLGEGDAWRWFG
;
A
#
# COMPACT_ATOMS: atom_id res chain seq x y z
N GLU A 1 -2.11 33.62 3.42
CA GLU A 1 -2.77 33.17 4.67
C GLU A 1 -2.97 31.67 4.54
N TYR A 2 -2.12 30.88 5.20
CA TYR A 2 -2.21 29.42 5.14
C TYR A 2 -3.30 28.98 6.10
N SER A 3 -4.48 28.60 5.57
CA SER A 3 -5.51 27.97 6.37
C SER A 3 -5.11 26.54 6.65
N TYR A 4 -4.81 26.24 7.89
CA TYR A 4 -4.57 24.90 8.35
C TYR A 4 -5.90 24.15 8.34
N THR A 5 -6.03 23.17 7.45
CA THR A 5 -7.20 22.34 7.46
C THR A 5 -7.07 21.30 8.58
N HIS A 6 -7.80 21.49 9.65
CA HIS A 6 -8.02 20.44 10.62
C HIS A 6 -8.94 19.40 10.00
N ASN A 7 -8.51 18.17 9.96
CA ASN A 7 -9.38 17.07 9.50
C ASN A 7 -10.55 16.82 10.47
N TRP A 8 -10.50 17.42 11.64
CA TRP A 8 -11.51 17.29 12.67
C TRP A 8 -11.48 18.49 13.66
N PRO A 9 -12.63 19.12 13.99
CA PRO A 9 -13.93 18.97 13.34
C PRO A 9 -13.96 19.56 11.93
N TYR A 10 -15.04 19.35 11.18
CA TYR A 10 -15.22 19.91 9.85
C TYR A 10 -15.20 21.43 9.90
N ASP A 11 -14.36 22.00 9.07
CA ASP A 11 -14.34 23.44 8.83
C ASP A 11 -14.69 23.70 7.35
N PRO A 12 -15.93 24.20 7.08
CA PRO A 12 -16.37 24.49 5.72
C PRO A 12 -15.49 25.53 5.01
N LEU A 13 -14.89 26.46 5.77
CA LEU A 13 -14.03 27.53 5.24
C LEU A 13 -12.65 26.97 4.86
N ALA A 14 -12.23 25.90 5.49
CA ALA A 14 -10.98 25.23 5.20
C ALA A 14 -11.08 24.20 4.03
N GLY A 15 -12.25 24.01 3.46
CA GLY A 15 -12.45 23.13 2.31
C GLY A 15 -12.36 21.63 2.62
N ASN A 16 -12.45 21.22 3.88
CA ASN A 16 -12.39 19.81 4.28
C ASN A 16 -13.78 19.16 4.45
N LEU A 17 -14.76 19.65 3.71
CA LEU A 17 -16.09 19.03 3.66
C LEU A 17 -16.03 17.62 3.07
N PRO A 18 -16.71 16.64 3.69
CA PRO A 18 -16.86 15.34 3.07
C PRO A 18 -17.71 15.49 1.81
N HIS A 19 -17.16 15.06 0.70
CA HIS A 19 -17.90 15.03 -0.56
C HIS A 19 -18.40 13.61 -0.88
N GLY A 20 -19.38 13.52 -1.79
CA GLY A 20 -20.03 12.24 -2.12
C GLY A 20 -19.10 11.14 -2.56
N GLY A 21 -17.99 11.48 -3.22
CA GLY A 21 -16.94 10.52 -3.59
C GLY A 21 -16.29 9.85 -2.37
N LEU A 22 -15.94 10.61 -1.34
CA LEU A 22 -15.36 10.06 -0.11
C LEU A 22 -16.32 9.06 0.56
N VAL A 23 -17.60 9.44 0.67
CA VAL A 23 -18.63 8.58 1.27
C VAL A 23 -18.83 7.31 0.43
N LEU A 24 -18.92 7.45 -0.90
CA LEU A 24 -19.10 6.32 -1.81
C LEU A 24 -17.95 5.31 -1.69
N TRP A 25 -16.70 5.78 -1.78
CA TRP A 25 -15.53 4.90 -1.72
C TRP A 25 -15.35 4.27 -0.33
N SER A 26 -15.71 4.97 0.75
CA SER A 26 -15.70 4.40 2.10
C SER A 26 -16.73 3.28 2.24
N VAL A 27 -17.93 3.45 1.70
CA VAL A 27 -18.98 2.41 1.70
C VAL A 27 -18.55 1.22 0.85
N ILE A 28 -18.08 1.45 -0.39
CA ILE A 28 -17.58 0.38 -1.27
C ILE A 28 -16.45 -0.38 -0.60
N GLY A 29 -15.46 0.31 -0.04
CA GLY A 29 -14.32 -0.30 0.64
C GLY A 29 -14.78 -1.17 1.82
N THR A 30 -15.71 -0.69 2.63
CA THR A 30 -16.28 -1.45 3.75
C THR A 30 -17.00 -2.70 3.27
N LEU A 31 -17.83 -2.61 2.24
CA LEU A 31 -18.52 -3.76 1.67
C LEU A 31 -17.56 -4.80 1.09
N VAL A 32 -16.51 -4.35 0.40
CA VAL A 32 -15.47 -5.24 -0.14
C VAL A 32 -14.75 -5.99 0.98
N VAL A 33 -14.40 -5.30 2.07
CA VAL A 33 -13.76 -5.94 3.24
C VAL A 33 -14.68 -6.96 3.88
N ILE A 34 -15.95 -6.63 4.12
CA ILE A 34 -16.93 -7.55 4.69
C ILE A 34 -17.10 -8.78 3.79
N PHE A 35 -17.23 -8.56 2.48
CA PHE A 35 -17.34 -9.64 1.50
C PHE A 35 -16.09 -10.54 1.50
N ALA A 36 -14.90 -9.95 1.50
CA ALA A 36 -13.63 -10.68 1.54
C ALA A 36 -13.51 -11.54 2.81
N ILE A 37 -13.89 -10.99 3.96
CA ILE A 37 -13.92 -11.73 5.23
C ILE A 37 -14.92 -12.89 5.13
N GLY A 38 -16.12 -12.67 4.59
CA GLY A 38 -17.13 -13.71 4.38
C GLY A 38 -16.61 -14.84 3.48
N VAL A 39 -15.94 -14.50 2.39
CA VAL A 39 -15.31 -15.48 1.48
C VAL A 39 -14.24 -16.30 2.21
N ILE A 40 -13.38 -15.67 3.01
CA ILE A 40 -12.35 -16.35 3.80
C ILE A 40 -13.01 -17.35 4.76
N PHE A 41 -14.02 -16.93 5.53
CA PHE A 41 -14.72 -17.82 6.46
C PHE A 41 -15.46 -18.96 5.75
N TYR A 42 -16.05 -18.70 4.59
CA TYR A 42 -16.71 -19.74 3.79
C TYR A 42 -15.72 -20.82 3.35
N PHE A 43 -14.56 -20.43 2.81
CA PHE A 43 -13.54 -21.40 2.41
C PHE A 43 -12.88 -22.07 3.62
N TYR A 44 -12.62 -21.30 4.69
CA TYR A 44 -12.06 -21.86 5.93
C TYR A 44 -12.98 -22.90 6.56
N GLY A 45 -14.30 -22.70 6.52
CA GLY A 45 -15.28 -23.69 6.99
C GLY A 45 -15.34 -24.98 6.16
N LYS A 46 -14.81 -24.96 4.93
CA LYS A 46 -14.75 -26.14 4.04
C LYS A 46 -13.44 -26.93 4.19
N VAL A 47 -12.45 -26.38 4.88
CA VAL A 47 -11.17 -27.04 5.09
C VAL A 47 -11.32 -28.11 6.17
N ASP A 48 -11.05 -29.35 5.82
CA ASP A 48 -10.94 -30.43 6.82
C ASP A 48 -9.70 -30.19 7.67
N ARG A 49 -9.95 -29.66 8.88
CA ARG A 49 -8.88 -29.25 9.80
C ARG A 49 -7.98 -30.42 10.19
N GLU A 50 -8.55 -31.61 10.42
CA GLU A 50 -7.76 -32.77 10.86
C GLU A 50 -6.84 -33.23 9.76
N ALA A 51 -7.35 -33.36 8.54
CA ALA A 51 -6.54 -33.73 7.39
C ALA A 51 -5.41 -32.73 7.09
N VAL A 52 -5.70 -31.42 7.20
CA VAL A 52 -4.68 -30.37 7.01
C VAL A 52 -3.63 -30.40 8.11
N LEU A 53 -4.04 -30.57 9.38
CA LEU A 53 -3.11 -30.62 10.51
C LEU A 53 -2.22 -31.86 10.44
N GLU A 54 -2.78 -33.00 10.02
CA GLU A 54 -2.03 -34.24 9.84
C GLU A 54 -1.03 -34.12 8.69
N GLN A 55 -1.45 -33.54 7.59
CA GLN A 55 -0.57 -33.24 6.46
C GLN A 55 0.52 -32.21 6.82
N GLN A 56 0.19 -31.20 7.61
CA GLN A 56 1.17 -30.22 8.10
C GLN A 56 2.17 -30.86 9.09
N ARG A 57 1.72 -31.73 10.00
CA ARG A 57 2.61 -32.45 10.92
C ARG A 57 3.56 -33.38 10.18
N ALA A 58 3.09 -34.07 9.14
CA ALA A 58 3.92 -34.93 8.31
C ALA A 58 4.96 -34.15 7.46
N GLN A 59 4.69 -32.88 7.20
CA GLN A 59 5.55 -32.02 6.36
C GLN A 59 6.37 -31.00 7.16
N MET A 60 6.13 -30.85 8.47
CA MET A 60 6.97 -29.99 9.29
C MET A 60 8.42 -30.48 9.26
N PRO A 61 9.36 -29.66 8.81
CA PRO A 61 10.75 -29.97 9.00
C PRO A 61 11.04 -30.08 10.50
N PRO A 62 11.94 -30.99 10.91
CA PRO A 62 12.40 -30.99 12.31
C PRO A 62 12.88 -29.57 12.67
N VAL A 63 12.67 -29.20 13.92
CA VAL A 63 13.00 -27.88 14.51
C VAL A 63 14.25 -27.31 13.82
N ALA A 64 14.13 -26.05 13.35
CA ALA A 64 15.16 -25.39 12.55
C ALA A 64 16.53 -25.46 13.23
N THR A 65 17.31 -26.46 12.86
CA THR A 65 18.72 -26.53 13.20
C THR A 65 19.47 -25.60 12.23
N THR A 66 20.63 -25.11 12.63
CA THR A 66 21.51 -24.30 11.77
C THR A 66 21.67 -24.92 10.38
N GLU A 67 21.78 -26.25 10.31
CA GLU A 67 21.84 -27.01 9.06
C GLU A 67 20.58 -26.94 8.19
N ALA A 68 19.40 -26.80 8.79
CA ALA A 68 18.15 -26.67 8.05
C ALA A 68 18.03 -25.27 7.41
N VAL A 69 18.59 -24.25 8.07
CA VAL A 69 18.67 -22.88 7.52
C VAL A 69 19.61 -22.85 6.33
N ASP A 70 20.78 -23.49 6.43
CA ASP A 70 21.76 -23.54 5.34
C ASP A 70 21.26 -24.30 4.11
N ARG A 71 20.37 -25.27 4.30
CA ARG A 71 19.74 -26.04 3.23
C ARG A 71 18.46 -25.41 2.66
N PHE A 72 18.01 -24.31 3.24
CA PHE A 72 16.77 -23.65 2.79
C PHE A 72 16.92 -23.08 1.38
N LYS A 73 16.16 -23.62 0.45
CA LYS A 73 16.07 -23.10 -0.92
C LYS A 73 14.73 -22.41 -1.11
N PRO A 74 14.70 -21.07 -1.26
CA PRO A 74 13.45 -20.35 -1.46
C PRO A 74 12.79 -20.77 -2.80
N MET A 75 11.48 -20.92 -2.75
CA MET A 75 10.64 -21.21 -3.91
C MET A 75 10.59 -20.03 -4.90
N PRO A 76 10.18 -20.23 -6.16
CA PRO A 76 10.11 -19.16 -7.15
C PRO A 76 9.26 -17.98 -6.70
N THR A 77 8.11 -18.21 -6.04
CA THR A 77 7.26 -17.13 -5.50
C THR A 77 7.92 -16.38 -4.35
N GLN A 78 8.63 -17.09 -3.46
CA GLN A 78 9.41 -16.46 -2.40
C GLN A 78 10.51 -15.57 -2.96
N ARG A 79 11.22 -16.01 -4.00
CA ARG A 79 12.20 -15.17 -4.69
C ARG A 79 11.56 -13.95 -5.34
N ALA A 80 10.34 -14.09 -5.87
CA ALA A 80 9.62 -12.98 -6.47
C ALA A 80 9.22 -11.89 -5.46
N THR A 81 9.20 -12.18 -4.15
CA THR A 81 8.88 -11.16 -3.12
C THR A 81 9.95 -10.08 -2.98
N TYR A 82 11.19 -10.37 -3.40
CA TYR A 82 12.26 -9.38 -3.37
C TYR A 82 11.87 -8.04 -4.02
N LYS A 83 11.22 -8.08 -5.17
CA LYS A 83 10.79 -6.88 -5.89
C LYS A 83 9.72 -6.10 -5.13
N PHE A 84 8.85 -6.76 -4.35
CA PHE A 84 7.88 -6.08 -3.49
C PHE A 84 8.59 -5.35 -2.36
N PHE A 85 9.53 -5.99 -1.67
CA PHE A 85 10.32 -5.33 -0.62
C PHE A 85 11.15 -4.19 -1.17
N ALA A 86 11.72 -4.33 -2.36
CA ALA A 86 12.47 -3.25 -3.01
C ALA A 86 11.56 -2.04 -3.30
N VAL A 87 10.36 -2.27 -3.86
CA VAL A 87 9.38 -1.21 -4.11
C VAL A 87 8.91 -0.60 -2.79
N ALA A 88 8.61 -1.40 -1.77
CA ALA A 88 8.22 -0.90 -0.46
C ALA A 88 9.29 0.02 0.15
N ALA A 89 10.57 -0.36 0.05
CA ALA A 89 11.68 0.47 0.54
C ALA A 89 11.78 1.81 -0.21
N VAL A 90 11.60 1.80 -1.54
CA VAL A 90 11.57 3.03 -2.34
C VAL A 90 10.38 3.91 -1.97
N LEU A 91 9.18 3.33 -1.86
CA LEU A 91 7.97 4.06 -1.46
C LEU A 91 8.10 4.66 -0.06
N PHE A 92 8.68 3.91 0.89
CA PHE A 92 8.98 4.40 2.23
C PHE A 92 9.93 5.60 2.18
N LEU A 93 11.02 5.52 1.41
CA LEU A 93 11.95 6.63 1.25
C LEU A 93 11.26 7.87 0.67
N VAL A 94 10.48 7.70 -0.40
CA VAL A 94 9.74 8.81 -1.02
C VAL A 94 8.72 9.40 -0.04
N GLN A 95 8.04 8.57 0.73
CA GLN A 95 7.10 8.99 1.76
C GLN A 95 7.78 9.84 2.85
N VAL A 96 8.96 9.43 3.33
CA VAL A 96 9.73 10.19 4.32
C VAL A 96 10.18 11.52 3.73
N LEU A 97 10.68 11.54 2.51
CA LEU A 97 11.07 12.78 1.82
C LEU A 97 9.89 13.72 1.63
N ALA A 98 8.72 13.19 1.26
CA ALA A 98 7.50 13.98 1.14
C ALA A 98 7.09 14.61 2.49
N GLY A 99 7.23 13.88 3.59
CA GLY A 99 7.00 14.40 4.93
C GLY A 99 7.97 15.51 5.31
N LEU A 100 9.25 15.34 4.99
CA LEU A 100 10.28 16.37 5.21
C LEU A 100 10.01 17.64 4.39
N LEU A 101 9.55 17.48 3.14
CA LEU A 101 9.16 18.60 2.29
C LEU A 101 7.97 19.35 2.89
N ALA A 102 6.94 18.63 3.33
CA ALA A 102 5.75 19.23 3.92
C ALA A 102 6.06 20.03 5.20
N ILE A 103 6.90 19.48 6.09
CA ILE A 103 7.33 20.17 7.32
C ILE A 103 8.26 21.34 6.99
N GLY A 104 9.22 21.13 6.10
CA GLY A 104 10.19 22.16 5.73
C GLY A 104 9.54 23.39 5.13
N ASP A 105 8.50 23.19 4.33
CA ASP A 105 7.67 24.26 3.80
C ASP A 105 6.89 24.98 4.93
N PHE A 106 6.24 24.22 5.78
CA PHE A 106 5.45 24.75 6.88
C PHE A 106 6.25 25.65 7.84
N VAL A 107 7.51 25.30 8.15
CA VAL A 107 8.38 26.07 9.03
C VAL A 107 9.22 27.12 8.29
N GLY A 108 9.03 27.29 6.98
CA GLY A 108 9.81 28.22 6.14
C GLY A 108 11.30 27.87 6.10
N LEU A 109 11.65 26.59 6.26
CA LEU A 109 13.04 26.14 6.29
C LEU A 109 13.76 26.40 4.96
N PHE A 110 13.10 26.06 3.86
CA PHE A 110 13.69 26.19 2.52
C PHE A 110 13.84 27.64 2.10
N GLU A 111 12.88 28.49 2.46
CA GLU A 111 12.93 29.92 2.18
C GLU A 111 14.13 30.62 2.88
N ARG A 112 14.50 30.16 4.07
CA ARG A 112 15.70 30.66 4.77
C ARG A 112 17.01 30.42 4.02
N PHE A 113 17.02 29.41 3.13
CA PHE A 113 18.14 29.10 2.27
C PHE A 113 17.95 29.63 0.83
N GLY A 114 16.90 30.43 0.58
CA GLY A 114 16.59 30.97 -0.74
C GLY A 114 16.07 29.90 -1.72
N ILE A 115 15.55 28.77 -1.22
CA ILE A 115 15.05 27.69 -2.02
C ILE A 115 13.51 27.75 -2.05
N HIS A 116 12.93 28.04 -3.21
CA HIS A 116 11.48 28.16 -3.41
C HIS A 116 10.89 26.86 -3.94
N LEU A 117 10.88 25.80 -3.13
CA LEU A 117 10.35 24.47 -3.53
C LEU A 117 8.83 24.44 -3.63
N THR A 118 8.13 25.32 -2.92
CA THR A 118 6.67 25.43 -2.91
C THR A 118 6.05 25.73 -4.26
N GLU A 119 6.76 26.45 -5.13
CA GLU A 119 6.30 26.70 -6.50
C GLU A 119 6.27 25.43 -7.35
N ALA A 120 7.25 24.54 -7.16
CA ALA A 120 7.36 23.28 -7.89
C ALA A 120 6.50 22.17 -7.27
N ILE A 121 6.58 22.02 -5.95
CA ILE A 121 5.88 20.99 -5.17
C ILE A 121 5.10 21.68 -4.03
N PRO A 122 3.87 22.12 -4.27
CA PRO A 122 3.03 22.67 -3.22
C PRO A 122 2.87 21.71 -2.04
N VAL A 123 2.68 22.28 -0.83
CA VAL A 123 2.50 21.50 0.41
C VAL A 123 1.36 20.48 0.31
N THR A 124 0.34 20.79 -0.47
CA THR A 124 -0.78 19.87 -0.74
C THR A 124 -0.34 18.58 -1.41
N ILE A 125 0.61 18.65 -2.36
CA ILE A 125 1.19 17.48 -3.03
C ILE A 125 2.04 16.66 -2.06
N SER A 126 2.98 17.30 -1.36
CA SER A 126 3.90 16.61 -0.44
C SER A 126 3.15 15.97 0.72
N ARG A 127 2.13 16.62 1.27
CA ARG A 127 1.25 16.07 2.31
C ARG A 127 0.42 14.89 1.81
N ALA A 128 -0.16 14.99 0.61
CA ALA A 128 -0.92 13.89 0.02
C ALA A 128 -0.03 12.68 -0.27
N TRP A 129 1.16 12.89 -0.83
CA TRP A 129 2.14 11.82 -1.00
C TRP A 129 2.55 11.18 0.32
N HIS A 130 2.86 11.99 1.34
CA HIS A 130 3.24 11.46 2.65
C HIS A 130 2.16 10.53 3.22
N SER A 131 0.90 10.91 3.16
CA SER A 131 -0.22 10.14 3.68
C SER A 131 -0.51 8.88 2.84
N GLN A 132 -0.61 9.01 1.52
CA GLN A 132 -1.00 7.90 0.66
C GLN A 132 0.11 6.86 0.47
N LEU A 133 1.36 7.32 0.33
CA LEU A 133 2.49 6.40 0.20
C LEU A 133 2.74 5.62 1.50
N SER A 134 2.40 6.18 2.67
CA SER A 134 2.53 5.44 3.94
C SER A 134 1.63 4.20 3.97
N VAL A 135 0.38 4.33 3.56
CA VAL A 135 -0.54 3.20 3.44
C VAL A 135 -0.04 2.20 2.38
N LEU A 136 0.47 2.72 1.27
CA LEU A 136 0.87 1.89 0.13
C LEU A 136 2.09 1.02 0.45
N TRP A 137 3.19 1.57 1.02
CA TRP A 137 4.36 0.76 1.32
C TRP A 137 4.09 -0.26 2.42
N ILE A 138 3.26 0.07 3.42
CA ILE A 138 2.83 -0.89 4.45
C ILE A 138 2.08 -2.05 3.80
N SER A 139 1.12 -1.75 2.92
CA SER A 139 0.35 -2.79 2.20
C SER A 139 1.25 -3.68 1.34
N VAL A 140 2.21 -3.10 0.62
CA VAL A 140 3.17 -3.85 -0.19
C VAL A 140 4.04 -4.77 0.67
N CYS A 141 4.49 -4.31 1.85
CA CYS A 141 5.21 -5.14 2.82
C CYS A 141 4.35 -6.32 3.31
N TRP A 142 3.09 -6.09 3.63
CA TRP A 142 2.17 -7.14 4.05
C TRP A 142 1.98 -8.19 2.96
N PHE A 143 1.76 -7.79 1.71
CA PHE A 143 1.68 -8.72 0.59
C PHE A 143 2.98 -9.52 0.43
N ALA A 144 4.13 -8.86 0.48
CA ALA A 144 5.43 -9.52 0.37
C ALA A 144 5.62 -10.56 1.48
N ALA A 145 5.36 -10.20 2.73
CA ALA A 145 5.48 -11.08 3.88
C ALA A 145 4.54 -12.28 3.77
N THR A 146 3.28 -12.04 3.40
CA THR A 146 2.29 -13.11 3.22
C THR A 146 2.70 -14.09 2.12
N ILE A 147 3.10 -13.58 0.94
CA ILE A 147 3.55 -14.42 -0.17
C ILE A 147 4.80 -15.23 0.22
N TRP A 148 5.70 -14.63 1.01
CA TRP A 148 6.92 -15.29 1.45
C TRP A 148 6.66 -16.41 2.46
N ILE A 149 5.73 -16.19 3.40
CA ILE A 149 5.39 -17.15 4.46
C ILE A 149 4.48 -18.28 3.96
N LEU A 150 3.56 -17.97 3.04
CA LEU A 150 2.53 -18.91 2.59
C LEU A 150 3.08 -20.28 2.14
N PRO A 151 4.16 -20.37 1.33
CA PRO A 151 4.73 -21.65 0.93
C PRO A 151 5.39 -22.45 2.07
N LEU A 152 5.68 -21.80 3.20
CA LEU A 152 6.22 -22.51 4.38
C LEU A 152 5.10 -23.25 5.12
N ILE A 153 3.87 -22.77 5.00
CA ILE A 153 2.69 -23.31 5.67
C ILE A 153 1.92 -24.25 4.73
N CYS A 154 1.75 -23.84 3.47
CA CYS A 154 0.96 -24.54 2.45
C CYS A 154 1.87 -25.09 1.35
N ARG A 155 2.33 -26.31 1.47
CA ARG A 155 3.06 -27.03 0.41
C ARG A 155 2.16 -28.08 -0.25
N PRO A 156 2.31 -28.33 -1.55
CA PRO A 156 3.17 -27.71 -2.56
C PRO A 156 2.64 -26.38 -3.08
N GLU A 157 3.53 -25.59 -3.71
CA GLU A 157 3.16 -24.36 -4.41
C GLU A 157 2.22 -24.66 -5.58
N PRO A 158 1.01 -24.04 -5.66
CA PRO A 158 0.09 -24.28 -6.75
C PRO A 158 0.67 -23.92 -8.12
N ALA A 159 0.31 -24.70 -9.13
CA ALA A 159 0.73 -24.42 -10.51
C ALA A 159 0.26 -23.02 -10.95
N GLY A 160 1.18 -22.22 -11.47
CA GLY A 160 0.87 -20.88 -11.96
C GLY A 160 0.87 -19.78 -10.90
N GLN A 161 1.09 -20.05 -9.62
CA GLN A 161 1.12 -19.05 -8.55
C GLN A 161 2.09 -17.92 -8.84
N LEU A 162 3.25 -18.19 -9.40
CA LEU A 162 4.23 -17.17 -9.77
C LEU A 162 3.67 -16.13 -10.77
N ARG A 163 2.79 -16.55 -11.70
CA ARG A 163 2.14 -15.62 -12.64
C ARG A 163 1.24 -14.63 -11.91
N TRP A 164 0.46 -15.11 -10.93
CA TRP A 164 -0.41 -14.27 -10.13
C TRP A 164 0.35 -13.33 -9.21
N VAL A 165 1.46 -13.78 -8.62
CA VAL A 165 2.37 -12.94 -7.84
C VAL A 165 2.96 -11.84 -8.73
N ASN A 166 3.36 -12.17 -9.96
CA ASN A 166 3.86 -11.16 -10.91
C ASN A 166 2.76 -10.18 -11.34
N ALA A 167 1.54 -10.65 -11.60
CA ALA A 167 0.41 -9.79 -11.94
C ALA A 167 0.08 -8.82 -10.79
N LEU A 168 0.03 -9.32 -9.55
CA LEU A 168 -0.15 -8.50 -8.35
C LEU A 168 0.94 -7.42 -8.23
N PHE A 169 2.20 -7.80 -8.47
CA PHE A 169 3.29 -6.83 -8.45
C PHE A 169 3.08 -5.69 -9.44
N TRP A 170 2.76 -6.00 -10.69
CA TRP A 170 2.55 -4.97 -11.71
C TRP A 170 1.32 -4.11 -11.42
N MET A 171 0.27 -4.70 -10.86
CA MET A 171 -0.91 -3.95 -10.44
C MET A 171 -0.55 -2.95 -9.31
N LEU A 172 0.20 -3.38 -8.30
CA LEU A 172 0.68 -2.50 -7.23
C LEU A 172 1.64 -1.42 -7.74
N ALA A 173 2.52 -1.76 -8.69
CA ALA A 173 3.40 -0.79 -9.33
C ALA A 173 2.61 0.27 -10.12
N ALA A 174 1.55 -0.14 -10.83
CA ALA A 174 0.66 0.79 -11.52
C ALA A 174 -0.09 1.71 -10.55
N VAL A 175 -0.57 1.18 -9.42
CA VAL A 175 -1.20 2.00 -8.36
C VAL A 175 -0.20 3.00 -7.77
N ALA A 176 1.03 2.57 -7.48
CA ALA A 176 2.07 3.46 -6.97
C ALA A 176 2.42 4.58 -7.96
N ALA A 177 2.58 4.24 -9.25
CA ALA A 177 2.80 5.23 -10.30
C ALA A 177 1.60 6.18 -10.45
N GLY A 178 0.39 5.64 -10.41
CA GLY A 178 -0.85 6.42 -10.43
C GLY A 178 -0.94 7.42 -9.27
N THR A 179 -0.57 7.00 -8.07
CA THR A 179 -0.52 7.88 -6.89
C THR A 179 0.52 8.99 -7.05
N LEU A 180 1.74 8.64 -7.49
CA LEU A 180 2.83 9.60 -7.64
C LEU A 180 2.56 10.63 -8.74
N LEU A 181 1.91 10.24 -9.82
CA LEU A 181 1.63 11.10 -10.97
C LEU A 181 0.25 11.76 -10.90
N GLY A 182 -0.75 11.03 -10.43
CA GLY A 182 -2.15 11.47 -10.40
C GLY A 182 -2.39 12.63 -9.43
N ILE A 183 -1.78 12.57 -8.24
CA ILE A 183 -1.89 13.65 -7.25
C ILE A 183 -1.40 15.00 -7.80
N PRO A 184 -0.16 15.11 -8.32
CA PRO A 184 0.30 16.36 -8.91
C PRO A 184 -0.54 16.79 -10.13
N ALA A 185 -0.94 15.84 -10.97
CA ALA A 185 -1.76 16.12 -12.14
C ALA A 185 -3.12 16.69 -11.76
N GLY A 186 -3.75 16.13 -10.71
CA GLY A 186 -5.03 16.63 -10.19
C GLY A 186 -4.89 18.02 -9.57
N ILE A 187 -3.90 18.21 -8.68
CA ILE A 187 -3.69 19.49 -7.98
C ILE A 187 -3.29 20.62 -8.94
N LYS A 188 -2.52 20.31 -9.98
CA LYS A 188 -2.13 21.29 -11.03
C LYS A 188 -3.19 21.48 -12.11
N GLY A 189 -4.36 20.87 -11.99
CA GLY A 189 -5.47 21.02 -12.94
C GLY A 189 -5.25 20.35 -14.30
N LEU A 190 -4.22 19.48 -14.44
CA LEU A 190 -3.90 18.81 -15.70
C LEU A 190 -4.97 17.77 -16.11
N LEU A 191 -5.79 17.31 -15.15
CA LEU A 191 -6.88 16.36 -15.40
C LEU A 191 -8.21 17.04 -15.74
N GLY A 192 -8.20 18.37 -15.90
CA GLY A 192 -9.38 19.18 -16.18
C GLY A 192 -10.20 19.52 -14.93
N GLU A 193 -11.13 20.48 -15.08
CA GLU A 193 -12.02 20.93 -14.00
C GLU A 193 -13.28 20.04 -13.85
N GLY A 194 -13.28 18.86 -14.44
CA GLY A 194 -14.42 17.96 -14.39
C GLY A 194 -14.63 17.33 -13.01
N ASP A 195 -15.88 16.98 -12.69
CA ASP A 195 -16.24 16.31 -11.42
C ASP A 195 -15.58 14.91 -11.27
N ALA A 196 -15.04 14.34 -12.34
CA ALA A 196 -14.46 13.00 -12.32
C ALA A 196 -13.33 12.86 -11.30
N TRP A 197 -12.42 13.82 -11.17
CA TRP A 197 -11.32 13.74 -10.23
C TRP A 197 -11.76 13.87 -8.77
N ARG A 198 -12.88 14.56 -8.48
CA ARG A 198 -13.48 14.65 -7.14
C ARG A 198 -13.97 13.30 -6.63
N TRP A 199 -14.20 12.35 -7.53
CA TRP A 199 -14.62 10.99 -7.17
C TRP A 199 -13.45 10.03 -6.95
N PHE A 200 -12.27 10.35 -7.49
CA PHE A 200 -11.09 9.47 -7.45
C PHE A 200 -9.89 10.07 -6.67
N GLY A 201 -9.95 11.31 -6.31
CA GLY A 201 -8.93 12.02 -5.54
C GLY A 201 -9.48 12.53 -4.25
#